data_76e973c4077c5c5a9e431f1a51a974e9
#
_entry.id   76e973c4077c5c5a9e431f1a51a974e9
#
_cell.length_a   1.000
_cell.length_b   1.000
_cell.length_c   1.000
_cell.angle_alpha   90.00
_cell.angle_beta   90.00
_cell.angle_gamma   90.00
#
_symmetry.space_group_name_H-M   'P 1'
#
loop_
_entity.id
_entity.type
_entity.pdbx_description
1 polymer ?
#
loop_
_entity_poly.entity_id
_entity_poly.type
_entity_poly.pdbx_seq_one_letter_code
_entity_poly.pdbx_strand_id
1 'polypeptide(L)'
;MKKNLFMSFFVGLYGLSLAVAQAPNQECLTNLSIFVESAKVKNYDAAYEPWKMVYETCPDINRANYLYGERILKYKVEKSTGEEHDAFVVQLLELYDKAAQYYPKYYSVADTAIDKVLLKRSEKKITDEEIYTQLGEAFAADRKNFSNPQALYLYFSSLVDLQADGKKEVQEVFDVYDEVVAKVEEENAALTAQITKLLPLEETGTISAKDARRLKAYSTNSTSFGKIAASIDSKLGALADCENLIPLYEKSYEERKTDVKWVKSAVGRMFGKECTDDPMFKKLFEAQLALEPSADAYLYGGTLKQKAGDTNGAIADFSKSVELETDNLKKSNILYKIATIVRKNSKVQARNYLNKAIAANPANGRAYILLAALYADSANECGETQFDKRAVYWLAAKTAARAGRVDPSLKSAASKAVASYEAKAPSKTDIFNSGRAGETINFSCWMGGSVTVPNLN
;
A
#
# COMPACT_ATOMS: atom_id res chain seq x y z
N MET A 1 85.32 36.05 49.41
CA MET A 1 84.24 37.04 49.44
C MET A 1 82.97 36.28 48.94
N LYS A 2 82.04 36.00 49.84
CA LYS A 2 80.82 35.23 49.63
C LYS A 2 79.73 36.16 49.14
N LYS A 3 79.04 35.78 48.03
CA LYS A 3 77.76 36.37 47.61
C LYS A 3 76.69 35.29 47.65
N ASN A 4 75.77 35.51 48.60
CA ASN A 4 74.57 34.74 48.73
C ASN A 4 73.58 35.01 47.58
N LEU A 5 73.05 33.99 46.91
CA LEU A 5 72.00 34.15 45.94
C LEU A 5 70.74 33.55 46.57
N PHE A 6 69.75 34.39 46.83
CA PHE A 6 68.42 34.07 47.26
C PHE A 6 67.62 33.54 46.07
N MET A 7 67.16 32.30 46.16
CA MET A 7 66.34 31.65 45.12
C MET A 7 64.90 31.62 45.65
N SER A 8 64.08 32.59 45.12
CA SER A 8 62.64 32.59 45.39
C SER A 8 61.93 31.47 44.64
N PHE A 9 61.33 30.59 45.39
CA PHE A 9 60.42 29.55 44.85
C PHE A 9 59.04 30.15 44.62
N PHE A 10 58.67 30.36 43.35
CA PHE A 10 57.29 30.65 42.97
C PHE A 10 56.53 29.34 42.80
N VAL A 11 55.69 28.99 43.78
CA VAL A 11 54.74 27.88 43.68
C VAL A 11 53.55 28.40 42.86
N GLY A 12 53.52 28.05 41.55
CA GLY A 12 52.38 28.23 40.72
C GLY A 12 51.29 27.25 41.06
N LEU A 13 50.23 27.64 41.72
CA LEU A 13 48.98 26.91 41.81
C LEU A 13 48.36 26.75 40.43
N TYR A 14 48.59 25.66 39.75
CA TYR A 14 47.75 25.23 38.65
C TYR A 14 46.41 24.77 39.21
N GLY A 15 45.40 25.61 39.15
CA GLY A 15 44.01 25.22 39.36
C GLY A 15 43.58 24.28 38.26
N LEU A 16 43.56 22.95 38.53
CA LEU A 16 42.82 21.99 37.76
C LEU A 16 41.34 22.32 37.94
N SER A 17 40.76 23.07 36.97
CA SER A 17 39.34 23.06 36.76
C SER A 17 38.94 21.68 36.27
N LEU A 18 38.52 20.82 37.17
CA LEU A 18 37.75 19.63 36.87
C LEU A 18 36.47 20.10 36.19
N ALA A 19 36.44 20.06 34.88
CA ALA A 19 35.17 20.06 34.14
C ALA A 19 34.41 18.82 34.64
N VAL A 20 33.55 19.03 35.63
CA VAL A 20 32.51 18.04 35.98
C VAL A 20 31.66 17.94 34.73
N ALA A 21 31.93 16.94 33.89
CA ALA A 21 30.97 16.50 32.91
C ALA A 21 29.69 16.21 33.71
N GLN A 22 28.70 17.05 33.55
CA GLN A 22 27.40 16.91 34.19
C GLN A 22 26.90 15.53 33.80
N ALA A 23 26.94 14.59 34.73
CA ALA A 23 26.33 13.28 34.57
C ALA A 23 24.86 13.50 34.14
N PRO A 24 24.33 12.72 33.19
CA PRO A 24 22.92 12.87 32.78
C PRO A 24 22.08 12.93 34.04
N ASN A 25 21.21 13.95 34.14
CA ASN A 25 20.43 14.21 35.34
C ASN A 25 19.80 12.91 35.85
N GLN A 26 20.26 12.43 37.02
CA GLN A 26 19.82 11.14 37.58
C GLN A 26 18.30 11.09 37.78
N GLU A 27 17.70 12.23 38.06
CA GLU A 27 16.26 12.40 38.18
C GLU A 27 15.54 12.14 36.84
N CYS A 28 16.07 12.65 35.72
CA CYS A 28 15.54 12.37 34.39
C CYS A 28 15.61 10.89 34.04
N LEU A 29 16.71 10.22 34.32
CA LEU A 29 16.86 8.77 34.05
C LEU A 29 15.91 7.94 34.91
N THR A 30 15.70 8.32 36.18
CA THR A 30 14.77 7.66 37.08
C THR A 30 13.34 7.79 36.57
N ASN A 31 12.90 9.02 36.26
CA ASN A 31 11.55 9.27 35.77
C ASN A 31 11.32 8.68 34.37
N LEU A 32 12.35 8.67 33.50
CA LEU A 32 12.32 7.96 32.20
C LEU A 32 12.01 6.46 32.42
N SER A 33 12.68 5.81 33.34
CA SER A 33 12.41 4.40 33.65
C SER A 33 10.99 4.18 34.17
N ILE A 34 10.55 5.03 35.12
CA ILE A 34 9.22 4.93 35.73
C ILE A 34 8.12 5.07 34.69
N PHE A 35 8.14 6.12 33.86
CA PHE A 35 7.06 6.31 32.88
C PHE A 35 7.10 5.27 31.77
N VAL A 36 8.28 4.84 31.33
CA VAL A 36 8.40 3.80 30.28
C VAL A 36 7.79 2.47 30.76
N GLU A 37 8.10 2.04 31.99
CA GLU A 37 7.53 0.80 32.51
C GLU A 37 6.00 0.92 32.72
N SER A 38 5.53 2.04 33.25
CA SER A 38 4.09 2.30 33.40
C SER A 38 3.36 2.33 32.05
N ALA A 39 3.93 3.01 31.05
CA ALA A 39 3.34 3.09 29.71
C ALA A 39 3.36 1.76 28.94
N LYS A 40 4.35 0.89 29.15
CA LYS A 40 4.40 -0.46 28.57
C LYS A 40 3.20 -1.31 29.00
N VAL A 41 2.78 -1.19 30.26
CA VAL A 41 1.61 -1.88 30.79
C VAL A 41 0.31 -1.07 30.63
N LYS A 42 0.35 0.02 29.85
CA LYS A 42 -0.79 0.92 29.57
C LYS A 42 -1.36 1.64 30.81
N ASN A 43 -0.58 1.75 31.88
CA ASN A 43 -0.94 2.56 33.04
C ASN A 43 -0.53 4.03 32.77
N TYR A 44 -1.26 4.70 31.89
CA TYR A 44 -0.92 6.03 31.41
C TYR A 44 -1.12 7.12 32.45
N ASP A 45 -2.03 6.93 33.40
CA ASP A 45 -2.22 7.87 34.51
C ASP A 45 -0.99 7.92 35.41
N ALA A 46 -0.43 6.77 35.80
CA ALA A 46 0.80 6.71 36.57
C ALA A 46 2.04 7.15 35.77
N ALA A 47 1.98 7.07 34.44
CA ALA A 47 3.07 7.47 33.56
C ALA A 47 3.14 8.98 33.32
N TYR A 48 2.03 9.72 33.44
CA TYR A 48 1.92 11.11 32.99
C TYR A 48 2.88 12.07 33.70
N GLU A 49 2.85 12.15 35.02
CA GLU A 49 3.71 13.09 35.78
C GLU A 49 5.20 12.81 35.64
N PRO A 50 5.69 11.55 35.76
CA PRO A 50 7.09 11.23 35.50
C PRO A 50 7.49 11.56 34.04
N TRP A 51 6.61 11.28 33.07
CA TRP A 51 6.88 11.65 31.68
C TRP A 51 6.94 13.16 31.48
N LYS A 52 6.01 13.93 32.02
CA LYS A 52 5.95 15.38 31.92
C LYS A 52 7.23 16.02 32.43
N MET A 53 7.73 15.58 33.56
CA MET A 53 8.99 16.05 34.12
C MET A 53 10.16 15.82 33.15
N VAL A 54 10.29 14.63 32.56
CA VAL A 54 11.34 14.33 31.57
C VAL A 54 11.16 15.15 30.29
N TYR A 55 9.93 15.30 29.82
CA TYR A 55 9.60 16.04 28.63
C TYR A 55 9.95 17.54 28.72
N GLU A 56 9.76 18.14 29.89
CA GLU A 56 10.02 19.55 30.14
C GLU A 56 11.51 19.81 30.44
N THR A 57 12.18 18.93 31.18
CA THR A 57 13.53 19.19 31.70
C THR A 57 14.65 18.52 30.90
N CYS A 58 14.37 17.39 30.24
CA CYS A 58 15.37 16.57 29.54
C CYS A 58 14.82 16.05 28.20
N PRO A 59 14.38 16.95 27.27
CA PRO A 59 13.64 16.59 26.07
C PRO A 59 14.42 15.68 25.11
N ASP A 60 15.74 15.75 25.09
CA ASP A 60 16.64 15.00 24.19
C ASP A 60 17.24 13.73 24.80
N ILE A 61 16.88 13.39 26.06
CA ILE A 61 17.54 12.29 26.78
C ILE A 61 17.29 10.92 26.12
N ASN A 62 16.10 10.69 25.60
CA ASN A 62 15.72 9.42 24.96
C ASN A 62 14.47 9.60 24.07
N ARG A 63 14.47 8.98 22.89
CA ARG A 63 13.29 8.97 21.99
C ARG A 63 12.02 8.38 22.64
N ALA A 64 12.17 7.54 23.66
CA ALA A 64 11.04 6.99 24.41
C ALA A 64 10.15 8.09 25.00
N ASN A 65 10.72 9.28 25.28
CA ASN A 65 10.02 10.47 25.72
C ASN A 65 8.88 10.87 24.75
N TYR A 66 9.13 10.79 23.45
CA TYR A 66 8.14 11.09 22.41
C TYR A 66 7.25 9.90 22.06
N LEU A 67 7.83 8.68 21.95
CA LEU A 67 7.09 7.48 21.61
C LEU A 67 6.00 7.13 22.64
N TYR A 68 6.32 7.22 23.93
CA TYR A 68 5.35 6.95 24.99
C TYR A 68 4.56 8.20 25.36
N GLY A 69 5.16 9.40 25.25
CA GLY A 69 4.45 10.66 25.43
C GLY A 69 3.22 10.79 24.55
N GLU A 70 3.35 10.44 23.28
CA GLU A 70 2.22 10.41 22.35
C GLU A 70 1.09 9.48 22.85
N ARG A 71 1.43 8.27 23.33
CA ARG A 71 0.43 7.33 23.84
C ARG A 71 -0.25 7.81 25.10
N ILE A 72 0.54 8.42 26.00
CA ILE A 72 0.06 9.01 27.24
C ILE A 72 -0.90 10.16 26.93
N LEU A 73 -0.50 11.08 26.04
CA LEU A 73 -1.33 12.24 25.70
C LEU A 73 -2.57 11.85 24.90
N LYS A 74 -2.48 10.90 23.98
CA LYS A 74 -3.67 10.38 23.28
C LYS A 74 -4.68 9.78 24.26
N TYR A 75 -4.21 9.06 25.27
CA TYR A 75 -5.09 8.55 26.33
C TYR A 75 -5.70 9.69 27.17
N LYS A 76 -4.91 10.72 27.52
CA LYS A 76 -5.40 11.88 28.25
C LYS A 76 -6.46 12.65 27.45
N VAL A 77 -6.23 12.89 26.18
CA VAL A 77 -7.20 13.48 25.25
C VAL A 77 -8.49 12.68 25.22
N GLU A 78 -8.41 11.35 25.12
CA GLU A 78 -9.60 10.47 25.10
C GLU A 78 -10.40 10.51 26.40
N LYS A 79 -9.75 10.68 27.55
CA LYS A 79 -10.37 10.58 28.89
C LYS A 79 -10.80 11.90 29.49
N SER A 80 -10.32 13.03 28.98
CA SER A 80 -10.64 14.36 29.46
C SER A 80 -11.76 15.03 28.66
N THR A 81 -12.33 16.10 29.20
CA THR A 81 -13.37 16.92 28.54
C THR A 81 -13.15 18.39 28.86
N GLY A 82 -13.72 19.29 28.05
CA GLY A 82 -13.66 20.74 28.27
C GLY A 82 -12.23 21.30 28.18
N GLU A 83 -11.89 22.24 29.06
CA GLU A 83 -10.59 22.94 29.05
C GLU A 83 -9.39 21.99 29.23
N GLU A 84 -9.53 20.94 30.04
CA GLU A 84 -8.49 19.95 30.26
C GLU A 84 -8.19 19.16 28.97
N HIS A 85 -9.25 18.76 28.26
CA HIS A 85 -9.13 18.12 26.94
C HIS A 85 -8.39 19.01 25.95
N ASP A 86 -8.78 20.29 25.87
CA ASP A 86 -8.13 21.27 24.98
C ASP A 86 -6.65 21.47 25.31
N ALA A 87 -6.30 21.49 26.60
CA ALA A 87 -4.93 21.58 27.04
C ALA A 87 -4.09 20.37 26.61
N PHE A 88 -4.63 19.14 26.72
CA PHE A 88 -3.93 17.93 26.24
C PHE A 88 -3.81 17.88 24.73
N VAL A 89 -4.80 18.37 23.97
CA VAL A 89 -4.70 18.50 22.51
C VAL A 89 -3.55 19.45 22.14
N VAL A 90 -3.45 20.60 22.79
CA VAL A 90 -2.34 21.55 22.57
C VAL A 90 -1.00 20.90 22.90
N GLN A 91 -0.89 20.25 24.06
CA GLN A 91 0.34 19.56 24.48
C GLN A 91 0.76 18.45 23.49
N LEU A 92 -0.21 17.71 22.90
CA LEU A 92 0.06 16.68 21.90
C LEU A 92 0.56 17.30 20.58
N LEU A 93 0.02 18.45 20.15
CA LEU A 93 0.52 19.19 18.99
C LEU A 93 1.97 19.67 19.19
N GLU A 94 2.29 20.19 20.37
CA GLU A 94 3.65 20.60 20.74
C GLU A 94 4.61 19.41 20.81
N LEU A 95 4.13 18.25 21.29
CA LEU A 95 4.93 17.03 21.34
C LEU A 95 5.38 16.60 19.95
N TYR A 96 4.51 16.68 18.93
CA TYR A 96 4.87 16.36 17.54
C TYR A 96 5.97 17.29 17.02
N ASP A 97 5.87 18.60 17.28
CA ASP A 97 6.89 19.57 16.86
C ASP A 97 8.24 19.31 17.54
N LYS A 98 8.25 19.10 18.86
CA LYS A 98 9.48 18.76 19.60
C LYS A 98 10.06 17.40 19.20
N ALA A 99 9.21 16.41 18.89
CA ALA A 99 9.67 15.11 18.40
C ALA A 99 10.47 15.26 17.08
N ALA A 100 9.97 16.05 16.14
CA ALA A 100 10.67 16.38 14.91
C ALA A 100 11.96 17.17 15.14
N GLN A 101 11.95 18.10 16.09
CA GLN A 101 13.11 18.91 16.44
C GLN A 101 14.26 18.07 17.03
N TYR A 102 13.97 17.19 18.00
CA TYR A 102 14.99 16.42 18.73
C TYR A 102 15.35 15.11 18.05
N TYR A 103 14.43 14.52 17.29
CA TYR A 103 14.62 13.21 16.65
C TYR A 103 14.19 13.18 15.17
N PRO A 104 14.69 14.10 14.30
CA PRO A 104 14.24 14.25 12.91
C PRO A 104 14.45 12.99 12.06
N LYS A 105 15.35 12.09 12.47
CA LYS A 105 15.55 10.80 11.81
C LYS A 105 14.35 9.86 11.96
N TYR A 106 13.52 10.06 12.97
CA TYR A 106 12.40 9.18 13.32
C TYR A 106 11.02 9.85 13.16
N TYR A 107 11.00 11.16 13.06
CA TYR A 107 9.82 11.99 12.91
C TYR A 107 10.06 12.92 11.72
N SER A 108 9.63 12.46 10.55
CA SER A 108 9.83 13.21 9.31
C SER A 108 8.92 14.46 9.23
N VAL A 109 9.20 15.32 8.27
CA VAL A 109 8.34 16.49 7.99
C VAL A 109 6.94 16.03 7.64
N ALA A 110 6.82 15.00 6.79
CA ALA A 110 5.53 14.46 6.40
C ALA A 110 4.79 13.84 7.60
N ASP A 111 5.44 12.97 8.39
CA ASP A 111 4.79 12.34 9.54
C ASP A 111 4.27 13.37 10.54
N THR A 112 5.08 14.38 10.86
CA THR A 112 4.72 15.44 11.81
C THR A 112 3.51 16.25 11.34
N ALA A 113 3.49 16.65 10.07
CA ALA A 113 2.37 17.40 9.49
C ALA A 113 1.09 16.55 9.47
N ILE A 114 1.22 15.29 9.07
CA ILE A 114 0.10 14.33 9.02
C ILE A 114 -0.51 14.15 10.40
N ASP A 115 0.30 13.87 11.43
CA ASP A 115 -0.20 13.63 12.79
C ASP A 115 -0.91 14.87 13.33
N LYS A 116 -0.39 16.06 13.07
CA LYS A 116 -1.02 17.34 13.48
C LYS A 116 -2.35 17.59 12.77
N VAL A 117 -2.40 17.36 11.45
CA VAL A 117 -3.64 17.53 10.66
C VAL A 117 -4.70 16.53 11.10
N LEU A 118 -4.33 15.26 11.28
CA LEU A 118 -5.26 14.22 11.71
C LEU A 118 -5.81 14.50 13.11
N LEU A 119 -4.99 14.96 14.05
CA LEU A 119 -5.44 15.37 15.38
C LEU A 119 -6.39 16.56 15.30
N LYS A 120 -6.03 17.66 14.63
CA LYS A 120 -6.89 18.83 14.48
C LYS A 120 -8.23 18.48 13.81
N ARG A 121 -8.21 17.54 12.86
CA ARG A 121 -9.42 17.06 12.19
C ARG A 121 -10.34 16.26 13.13
N SER A 122 -9.77 15.36 13.94
CA SER A 122 -10.57 14.61 14.92
C SER A 122 -11.25 15.54 15.92
N GLU A 123 -10.59 16.66 16.25
CA GLU A 123 -11.10 17.72 17.12
C GLU A 123 -12.01 18.74 16.40
N LYS A 124 -12.23 18.58 15.09
CA LYS A 124 -12.98 19.54 14.25
C LYS A 124 -12.42 20.97 14.31
N LYS A 125 -11.11 21.11 14.48
CA LYS A 125 -10.36 22.38 14.65
C LYS A 125 -9.51 22.72 13.42
N ILE A 126 -9.91 22.28 12.22
CA ILE A 126 -9.21 22.56 10.97
C ILE A 126 -10.22 22.57 9.81
N THR A 127 -10.02 23.49 8.89
CA THR A 127 -10.82 23.65 7.67
C THR A 127 -10.24 22.82 6.51
N ASP A 128 -11.04 22.58 5.45
CA ASP A 128 -10.55 21.89 4.24
C ASP A 128 -9.42 22.66 3.55
N GLU A 129 -9.44 23.99 3.59
CA GLU A 129 -8.37 24.84 3.04
C GLU A 129 -7.05 24.66 3.82
N GLU A 130 -7.11 24.61 5.13
CA GLU A 130 -5.94 24.34 5.98
C GLU A 130 -5.43 22.91 5.82
N ILE A 131 -6.33 21.91 5.70
CA ILE A 131 -5.97 20.51 5.41
C ILE A 131 -5.22 20.43 4.07
N TYR A 132 -5.83 20.99 3.02
CA TYR A 132 -5.24 20.99 1.68
C TYR A 132 -3.86 21.65 1.67
N THR A 133 -3.73 22.83 2.29
CA THR A 133 -2.48 23.58 2.33
C THR A 133 -1.41 22.85 3.12
N GLN A 134 -1.69 22.45 4.38
CA GLN A 134 -0.69 21.82 5.26
C GLN A 134 -0.23 20.44 4.73
N LEU A 135 -1.15 19.63 4.21
CA LEU A 135 -0.78 18.34 3.64
C LEU A 135 -0.08 18.48 2.29
N GLY A 136 -0.47 19.46 1.45
CA GLY A 136 0.19 19.76 0.18
C GLY A 136 1.62 20.22 0.36
N GLU A 137 1.88 21.13 1.30
CA GLU A 137 3.23 21.57 1.66
C GLU A 137 4.08 20.39 2.17
N ALA A 138 3.54 19.56 3.04
CA ALA A 138 4.22 18.38 3.56
C ALA A 138 4.50 17.34 2.47
N PHE A 139 3.55 17.13 1.55
CA PHE A 139 3.71 16.22 0.41
C PHE A 139 4.82 16.72 -0.53
N ALA A 140 4.86 18.01 -0.83
CA ALA A 140 5.90 18.60 -1.68
C ALA A 140 7.29 18.55 -1.02
N ALA A 141 7.36 18.82 0.30
CA ALA A 141 8.62 18.87 1.03
C ALA A 141 9.21 17.47 1.31
N ASP A 142 8.37 16.48 1.55
CA ASP A 142 8.81 15.13 1.98
C ASP A 142 7.92 14.01 1.41
N ARG A 143 7.74 14.00 0.09
CA ARG A 143 6.91 13.02 -0.62
C ARG A 143 7.29 11.57 -0.29
N LYS A 144 8.59 11.32 -0.06
CA LYS A 144 9.10 9.99 0.23
C LYS A 144 8.47 9.39 1.49
N ASN A 145 8.38 10.16 2.57
CA ASN A 145 7.84 9.72 3.85
C ASN A 145 6.33 9.96 3.98
N PHE A 146 5.70 10.60 2.99
CA PHE A 146 4.25 10.82 2.97
C PHE A 146 3.52 9.51 2.59
N SER A 147 3.49 8.53 3.50
CA SER A 147 3.02 7.17 3.28
C SER A 147 1.74 6.81 4.04
N ASN A 148 1.05 7.79 4.63
CA ASN A 148 -0.21 7.57 5.34
C ASN A 148 -1.40 7.58 4.36
N PRO A 149 -2.12 6.45 4.18
CA PRO A 149 -3.22 6.38 3.20
C PRO A 149 -4.37 7.34 3.52
N GLN A 150 -4.67 7.58 4.81
CA GLN A 150 -5.72 8.53 5.21
C GLN A 150 -5.34 9.97 4.86
N ALA A 151 -4.08 10.36 5.06
CA ALA A 151 -3.59 11.69 4.72
C ALA A 151 -3.60 11.93 3.21
N LEU A 152 -3.24 10.93 2.39
CA LEU A 152 -3.36 11.00 0.93
C LEU A 152 -4.81 11.24 0.49
N TYR A 153 -5.76 10.51 1.07
CA TYR A 153 -7.18 10.75 0.80
C TYR A 153 -7.62 12.14 1.22
N LEU A 154 -7.21 12.59 2.41
CA LEU A 154 -7.60 13.91 2.92
C LEU A 154 -7.05 15.05 2.07
N TYR A 155 -5.78 14.97 1.69
CA TYR A 155 -5.16 15.95 0.80
C TYR A 155 -5.96 16.12 -0.49
N PHE A 156 -6.31 15.00 -1.13
CA PHE A 156 -7.12 15.01 -2.33
C PHE A 156 -8.57 15.43 -2.10
N SER A 157 -9.24 14.86 -1.09
CA SER A 157 -10.66 15.10 -0.86
C SER A 157 -10.98 16.53 -0.48
N SER A 158 -10.11 17.19 0.33
CA SER A 158 -10.28 18.59 0.69
C SER A 158 -10.16 19.51 -0.53
N LEU A 159 -9.27 19.18 -1.49
CA LEU A 159 -9.18 19.92 -2.76
C LEU A 159 -10.45 19.78 -3.59
N VAL A 160 -11.03 18.56 -3.67
CA VAL A 160 -12.30 18.34 -4.39
C VAL A 160 -13.44 19.15 -3.75
N ASP A 161 -13.50 19.21 -2.40
CA ASP A 161 -14.50 19.99 -1.70
C ASP A 161 -14.32 21.50 -1.94
N LEU A 162 -13.07 21.99 -1.93
CA LEU A 162 -12.74 23.38 -2.26
C LEU A 162 -13.08 23.72 -3.73
N GLN A 163 -12.90 22.78 -4.65
CA GLN A 163 -13.31 22.97 -6.05
C GLN A 163 -14.84 23.06 -6.18
N ALA A 164 -15.57 22.20 -5.47
CA ALA A 164 -17.03 22.24 -5.45
C ALA A 164 -17.58 23.57 -4.89
N ASP A 165 -16.86 24.20 -3.96
CA ASP A 165 -17.13 25.54 -3.43
C ASP A 165 -16.70 26.67 -4.38
N GLY A 166 -16.13 26.36 -5.56
CA GLY A 166 -15.63 27.36 -6.52
C GLY A 166 -14.34 28.07 -6.10
N LYS A 167 -13.61 27.55 -5.11
CA LYS A 167 -12.36 28.14 -4.59
C LYS A 167 -11.11 27.63 -5.31
N LYS A 168 -11.24 26.53 -6.07
CA LYS A 168 -10.15 25.86 -6.76
C LYS A 168 -10.55 25.44 -8.17
N GLU A 169 -9.59 25.41 -9.09
CA GLU A 169 -9.80 25.03 -10.46
C GLU A 169 -9.83 23.51 -10.64
N VAL A 170 -10.65 23.04 -11.59
CA VAL A 170 -10.77 21.60 -11.92
C VAL A 170 -9.44 21.01 -12.37
N GLN A 171 -8.60 21.77 -13.09
CA GLN A 171 -7.28 21.30 -13.52
C GLN A 171 -6.38 20.98 -12.33
N GLU A 172 -6.40 21.79 -11.26
CA GLU A 172 -5.64 21.55 -10.03
C GLU A 172 -6.06 20.21 -9.36
N VAL A 173 -7.37 19.91 -9.39
CA VAL A 173 -7.89 18.62 -8.88
C VAL A 173 -7.28 17.45 -9.64
N PHE A 174 -7.18 17.52 -10.96
CA PHE A 174 -6.61 16.45 -11.77
C PHE A 174 -5.10 16.31 -11.61
N ASP A 175 -4.38 17.42 -11.49
CA ASP A 175 -2.93 17.39 -11.28
C ASP A 175 -2.60 16.73 -9.91
N VAL A 176 -3.31 17.09 -8.84
CA VAL A 176 -3.16 16.47 -7.52
C VAL A 176 -3.63 15.00 -7.51
N TYR A 177 -4.72 14.69 -8.23
CA TYR A 177 -5.17 13.30 -8.39
C TYR A 177 -4.05 12.41 -8.94
N ASP A 178 -3.40 12.82 -10.03
CA ASP A 178 -2.31 12.05 -10.64
C ASP A 178 -1.14 11.85 -9.67
N GLU A 179 -0.78 12.86 -8.89
CA GLU A 179 0.30 12.78 -7.90
C GLU A 179 -0.03 11.84 -6.74
N VAL A 180 -1.25 11.93 -6.23
CA VAL A 180 -1.72 11.11 -5.11
C VAL A 180 -1.89 9.66 -5.53
N VAL A 181 -2.49 9.39 -6.70
CA VAL A 181 -2.63 8.02 -7.22
C VAL A 181 -1.27 7.39 -7.48
N ALA A 182 -0.33 8.12 -8.09
CA ALA A 182 1.04 7.63 -8.29
C ALA A 182 1.71 7.28 -6.96
N LYS A 183 1.50 8.07 -5.90
CA LYS A 183 2.04 7.77 -4.56
C LYS A 183 1.38 6.54 -3.94
N VAL A 184 0.06 6.38 -4.07
CA VAL A 184 -0.67 5.20 -3.61
C VAL A 184 -0.15 3.92 -4.30
N GLU A 185 0.07 3.97 -5.61
CA GLU A 185 0.63 2.86 -6.38
C GLU A 185 2.06 2.51 -5.94
N GLU A 186 2.91 3.52 -5.73
CA GLU A 186 4.29 3.36 -5.24
C GLU A 186 4.33 2.64 -3.88
N GLU A 187 3.52 3.10 -2.92
CA GLU A 187 3.45 2.48 -1.59
C GLU A 187 2.92 1.04 -1.64
N ASN A 188 1.87 0.82 -2.44
CA ASN A 188 1.29 -0.51 -2.57
C ASN A 188 2.25 -1.48 -3.28
N ALA A 189 3.02 -1.02 -4.25
CA ALA A 189 4.07 -1.80 -4.91
C ALA A 189 5.18 -2.21 -3.91
N ALA A 190 5.61 -1.27 -3.05
CA ALA A 190 6.60 -1.55 -2.01
C ALA A 190 6.10 -2.60 -1.00
N LEU A 191 4.85 -2.50 -0.56
CA LEU A 191 4.21 -3.48 0.33
C LEU A 191 4.09 -4.86 -0.34
N THR A 192 3.65 -4.90 -1.60
CA THR A 192 3.53 -6.13 -2.39
C THR A 192 4.87 -6.84 -2.53
N ALA A 193 5.94 -6.11 -2.77
CA ALA A 193 7.29 -6.68 -2.83
C ALA A 193 7.70 -7.35 -1.50
N GLN A 194 7.32 -6.79 -0.35
CA GLN A 194 7.60 -7.40 0.96
C GLN A 194 6.70 -8.63 1.21
N ILE A 195 5.43 -8.57 0.88
CA ILE A 195 4.49 -9.70 0.97
C ILE A 195 5.01 -10.88 0.14
N THR A 196 5.41 -10.63 -1.09
CA THR A 196 5.94 -11.64 -2.02
C THR A 196 7.17 -12.37 -1.46
N LYS A 197 8.04 -11.67 -0.71
CA LYS A 197 9.23 -12.28 -0.08
C LYS A 197 8.87 -13.18 1.10
N LEU A 198 7.86 -12.81 1.89
CA LEU A 198 7.54 -13.49 3.14
C LEU A 198 6.52 -14.63 2.96
N LEU A 199 5.67 -14.53 1.95
CA LEU A 199 4.59 -15.48 1.72
C LEU A 199 5.07 -16.93 1.51
N PRO A 200 6.16 -17.22 0.74
CA PRO A 200 6.67 -18.59 0.60
C PRO A 200 7.16 -19.19 1.94
N LEU A 201 7.68 -18.36 2.85
CA LEU A 201 8.11 -18.82 4.17
C LEU A 201 6.91 -19.19 5.05
N GLU A 202 5.79 -18.48 4.93
CA GLU A 202 4.54 -18.82 5.60
C GLU A 202 3.97 -20.14 5.06
N GLU A 203 3.97 -20.31 3.72
CA GLU A 203 3.45 -21.51 3.05
C GLU A 203 4.23 -22.78 3.40
N THR A 204 5.53 -22.66 3.61
CA THR A 204 6.40 -23.79 4.03
C THR A 204 6.44 -23.98 5.54
N GLY A 205 5.78 -23.14 6.33
CA GLY A 205 5.83 -23.18 7.78
C GLY A 205 7.17 -22.77 8.39
N THR A 206 8.07 -22.17 7.60
CA THR A 206 9.42 -21.77 8.04
C THR A 206 9.52 -20.29 8.44
N ILE A 207 8.41 -19.56 8.41
CA ILE A 207 8.37 -18.14 8.75
C ILE A 207 8.64 -17.88 10.24
N SER A 208 9.52 -16.94 10.55
CA SER A 208 9.76 -16.53 11.95
C SER A 208 8.53 -15.78 12.53
N ALA A 209 8.33 -15.84 13.86
CA ALA A 209 7.26 -15.08 14.52
C ALA A 209 7.34 -13.55 14.29
N LYS A 210 8.54 -13.03 14.07
CA LYS A 210 8.76 -11.62 13.70
C LYS A 210 8.27 -11.35 12.29
N ASP A 211 8.60 -12.21 11.33
CA ASP A 211 8.25 -12.01 9.93
C ASP A 211 6.77 -12.31 9.67
N ALA A 212 6.15 -13.21 10.41
CA ALA A 212 4.71 -13.43 10.40
C ALA A 212 3.94 -12.15 10.82
N ARG A 213 4.41 -11.46 11.87
CA ARG A 213 3.83 -10.15 12.26
C ARG A 213 4.03 -9.08 11.20
N ARG A 214 5.19 -9.05 10.53
CA ARG A 214 5.46 -8.12 9.42
C ARG A 214 4.57 -8.41 8.22
N LEU A 215 4.44 -9.67 7.83
CA LEU A 215 3.58 -10.08 6.73
C LEU A 215 2.12 -9.65 6.97
N LYS A 216 1.62 -9.86 8.19
CA LYS A 216 0.29 -9.39 8.60
C LYS A 216 0.15 -7.85 8.48
N ALA A 217 1.17 -7.10 8.94
CA ALA A 217 1.17 -5.63 8.87
C ALA A 217 1.19 -5.15 7.41
N TYR A 218 2.06 -5.72 6.57
CA TYR A 218 2.12 -5.37 5.15
C TYR A 218 0.81 -5.67 4.41
N SER A 219 0.19 -6.82 4.66
CA SER A 219 -1.10 -7.19 4.08
C SER A 219 -2.23 -6.26 4.52
N THR A 220 -2.23 -5.85 5.80
CA THR A 220 -3.22 -4.89 6.32
C THR A 220 -3.05 -3.52 5.66
N ASN A 221 -1.80 -3.03 5.54
CA ASN A 221 -1.50 -1.74 4.92
C ASN A 221 -1.85 -1.76 3.42
N SER A 222 -1.48 -2.81 2.68
CA SER A 222 -1.85 -2.97 1.27
C SER A 222 -3.37 -2.92 1.06
N THR A 223 -4.13 -3.59 1.95
CA THR A 223 -5.61 -3.50 1.95
C THR A 223 -6.10 -2.08 2.19
N SER A 224 -5.45 -1.32 3.08
CA SER A 224 -5.80 0.08 3.36
C SER A 224 -5.53 0.96 2.15
N PHE A 225 -4.39 0.82 1.48
CA PHE A 225 -4.09 1.54 0.24
C PHE A 225 -5.10 1.22 -0.87
N GLY A 226 -5.50 -0.06 -1.03
CA GLY A 226 -6.53 -0.45 -2.00
C GLY A 226 -7.88 0.21 -1.73
N LYS A 227 -8.30 0.31 -0.46
CA LYS A 227 -9.53 1.01 -0.07
C LYS A 227 -9.45 2.51 -0.35
N ILE A 228 -8.31 3.12 -0.04
CA ILE A 228 -8.11 4.56 -0.27
C ILE A 228 -8.07 4.87 -1.77
N ALA A 229 -7.42 4.06 -2.60
CA ALA A 229 -7.47 4.21 -4.05
C ALA A 229 -8.91 4.25 -4.56
N ALA A 230 -9.73 3.28 -4.16
CA ALA A 230 -11.15 3.25 -4.53
C ALA A 230 -11.94 4.48 -4.01
N SER A 231 -11.59 4.99 -2.82
CA SER A 231 -12.22 6.20 -2.26
C SER A 231 -11.83 7.46 -3.01
N ILE A 232 -10.56 7.57 -3.45
CA ILE A 232 -10.05 8.67 -4.28
C ILE A 232 -10.78 8.67 -5.63
N ASP A 233 -10.87 7.51 -6.28
CA ASP A 233 -11.59 7.36 -7.56
C ASP A 233 -13.08 7.72 -7.42
N SER A 234 -13.71 7.27 -6.33
CA SER A 234 -15.11 7.60 -6.03
C SER A 234 -15.31 9.09 -5.76
N LYS A 235 -14.38 9.73 -5.05
CA LYS A 235 -14.43 11.18 -4.75
C LYS A 235 -14.22 12.03 -5.99
N LEU A 236 -13.34 11.61 -6.90
CA LEU A 236 -13.18 12.26 -8.20
C LEU A 236 -14.48 12.14 -9.03
N GLY A 237 -15.11 10.96 -9.00
CA GLY A 237 -16.46 10.63 -9.48
C GLY A 237 -16.96 11.44 -10.67
N ALA A 238 -17.90 12.33 -10.41
CA ALA A 238 -18.57 13.15 -11.41
C ALA A 238 -17.66 14.19 -12.10
N LEU A 239 -16.56 14.64 -11.46
CA LEU A 239 -15.62 15.56 -12.11
C LEU A 239 -14.86 14.92 -13.27
N ALA A 240 -14.72 13.60 -13.25
CA ALA A 240 -14.01 12.85 -14.28
C ALA A 240 -14.94 12.10 -15.24
N ASP A 241 -16.18 12.51 -15.41
CA ASP A 241 -17.05 12.01 -16.48
C ASP A 241 -16.69 12.63 -17.83
N CYS A 242 -17.23 12.07 -18.91
CA CYS A 242 -16.93 12.52 -20.26
C CYS A 242 -17.41 13.96 -20.50
N GLU A 243 -18.52 14.37 -19.88
CA GLU A 243 -19.10 15.71 -20.04
C GLU A 243 -18.14 16.80 -19.49
N ASN A 244 -17.40 16.50 -18.43
CA ASN A 244 -16.42 17.40 -17.82
C ASN A 244 -15.02 17.28 -18.45
N LEU A 245 -14.57 16.04 -18.74
CA LEU A 245 -13.22 15.81 -19.28
C LEU A 245 -13.03 16.34 -20.69
N ILE A 246 -14.03 16.17 -21.57
CA ILE A 246 -13.91 16.55 -22.97
C ILE A 246 -13.68 18.07 -23.11
N PRO A 247 -14.52 18.97 -22.57
CA PRO A 247 -14.30 20.41 -22.68
C PRO A 247 -12.98 20.87 -22.02
N LEU A 248 -12.58 20.22 -20.90
CA LEU A 248 -11.33 20.54 -20.23
C LEU A 248 -10.12 20.27 -21.13
N TYR A 249 -10.12 19.10 -21.79
CA TYR A 249 -9.01 18.73 -22.68
C TYR A 249 -9.05 19.50 -24.00
N GLU A 250 -10.21 19.78 -24.55
CA GLU A 250 -10.35 20.66 -25.74
C GLU A 250 -9.74 22.04 -25.49
N LYS A 251 -10.04 22.65 -24.34
CA LYS A 251 -9.49 23.95 -23.92
C LYS A 251 -7.97 23.96 -23.79
N SER A 252 -7.40 22.86 -23.24
CA SER A 252 -5.97 22.80 -22.89
C SER A 252 -5.11 22.12 -23.96
N TYR A 253 -5.70 21.50 -25.00
CA TYR A 253 -4.99 20.64 -25.94
C TYR A 253 -3.88 21.37 -26.71
N GLU A 254 -4.19 22.49 -27.33
CA GLU A 254 -3.21 23.20 -28.17
C GLU A 254 -1.99 23.69 -27.39
N GLU A 255 -2.16 24.04 -26.13
CA GLU A 255 -1.09 24.47 -25.25
C GLU A 255 -0.25 23.29 -24.72
N ARG A 256 -0.90 22.14 -24.43
CA ARG A 256 -0.28 21.02 -23.69
C ARG A 256 -0.07 19.74 -24.53
N LYS A 257 -0.40 19.72 -25.82
CA LYS A 257 -0.28 18.55 -26.70
C LYS A 257 1.14 18.00 -26.87
N THR A 258 2.17 18.77 -26.50
CA THR A 258 3.59 18.33 -26.49
C THR A 258 4.10 17.94 -25.12
N ASP A 259 3.31 18.13 -24.06
CA ASP A 259 3.62 17.68 -22.70
C ASP A 259 3.29 16.19 -22.57
N VAL A 260 4.32 15.36 -22.62
CA VAL A 260 4.21 13.90 -22.56
C VAL A 260 3.43 13.44 -21.32
N LYS A 261 3.70 14.03 -20.15
CA LYS A 261 3.05 13.65 -18.89
C LYS A 261 1.55 13.98 -18.94
N TRP A 262 1.21 15.18 -19.38
CA TRP A 262 -0.18 15.61 -19.47
C TRP A 262 -0.97 14.78 -20.50
N VAL A 263 -0.41 14.55 -21.70
CA VAL A 263 -1.05 13.75 -22.75
C VAL A 263 -1.32 12.32 -22.26
N LYS A 264 -0.33 11.68 -21.61
CA LYS A 264 -0.48 10.33 -21.02
C LYS A 264 -1.59 10.29 -19.97
N SER A 265 -1.61 11.25 -19.05
CA SER A 265 -2.65 11.35 -18.02
C SER A 265 -4.03 11.57 -18.62
N ALA A 266 -4.16 12.47 -19.60
CA ALA A 266 -5.42 12.76 -20.28
C ALA A 266 -5.96 11.54 -21.02
N VAL A 267 -5.13 10.85 -21.81
CA VAL A 267 -5.51 9.60 -22.50
C VAL A 267 -5.93 8.53 -21.49
N GLY A 268 -5.12 8.31 -20.46
CA GLY A 268 -5.38 7.29 -19.42
C GLY A 268 -6.71 7.55 -18.71
N ARG A 269 -7.00 8.80 -18.41
CA ARG A 269 -8.23 9.22 -17.72
C ARG A 269 -9.46 9.06 -18.60
N MET A 270 -9.43 9.58 -19.84
CA MET A 270 -10.51 9.38 -20.79
C MET A 270 -10.75 7.89 -21.11
N PHE A 271 -9.67 7.11 -21.22
CA PHE A 271 -9.76 5.67 -21.40
C PHE A 271 -10.41 4.98 -20.20
N GLY A 272 -9.98 5.31 -18.97
CA GLY A 272 -10.50 4.75 -17.73
C GLY A 272 -11.97 5.07 -17.48
N LYS A 273 -12.45 6.21 -18.00
CA LYS A 273 -13.86 6.65 -17.94
C LYS A 273 -14.68 6.29 -19.18
N GLU A 274 -14.12 5.48 -20.05
CA GLU A 274 -14.76 4.99 -21.28
C GLU A 274 -15.16 6.09 -22.29
N CYS A 275 -14.54 7.27 -22.22
CA CYS A 275 -14.74 8.38 -23.18
C CYS A 275 -14.01 8.13 -24.52
N THR A 276 -13.90 6.88 -24.95
CA THR A 276 -13.04 6.45 -26.07
C THR A 276 -13.65 6.71 -27.47
N ASP A 277 -14.95 7.01 -27.52
CA ASP A 277 -15.65 7.25 -28.79
C ASP A 277 -15.59 8.73 -29.22
N ASP A 278 -15.11 9.59 -28.32
CA ASP A 278 -15.02 11.05 -28.57
C ASP A 278 -13.81 11.40 -29.46
N PRO A 279 -13.96 12.36 -30.38
CA PRO A 279 -12.86 12.84 -31.23
C PRO A 279 -11.66 13.37 -30.44
N MET A 280 -11.88 13.96 -29.25
CA MET A 280 -10.80 14.44 -28.38
C MET A 280 -9.93 13.31 -27.87
N PHE A 281 -10.52 12.18 -27.50
CA PHE A 281 -9.76 10.99 -27.12
C PHE A 281 -8.83 10.54 -28.27
N LYS A 282 -9.34 10.51 -29.50
CA LYS A 282 -8.56 10.12 -30.67
C LYS A 282 -7.37 11.06 -30.89
N LYS A 283 -7.57 12.38 -30.79
CA LYS A 283 -6.49 13.38 -30.90
C LYS A 283 -5.42 13.19 -29.83
N LEU A 284 -5.83 13.00 -28.59
CA LEU A 284 -4.92 12.75 -27.46
C LEU A 284 -4.15 11.44 -27.64
N PHE A 285 -4.83 10.37 -28.06
CA PHE A 285 -4.20 9.07 -28.29
C PHE A 285 -3.18 9.10 -29.45
N GLU A 286 -3.50 9.78 -30.56
CA GLU A 286 -2.58 10.03 -31.68
C GLU A 286 -1.36 10.85 -31.22
N ALA A 287 -1.55 11.88 -30.41
CA ALA A 287 -0.47 12.66 -29.81
C ALA A 287 0.40 11.80 -28.89
N GLN A 288 -0.19 10.93 -28.06
CA GLN A 288 0.56 10.01 -27.20
C GLN A 288 1.45 9.06 -28.03
N LEU A 289 0.90 8.46 -29.10
CA LEU A 289 1.65 7.56 -29.97
C LEU A 289 2.81 8.26 -30.68
N ALA A 290 2.62 9.53 -31.07
CA ALA A 290 3.65 10.33 -31.72
C ALA A 290 4.76 10.76 -30.76
N LEU A 291 4.41 11.10 -29.52
CA LEU A 291 5.38 11.52 -28.49
C LEU A 291 6.14 10.36 -27.90
N GLU A 292 5.44 9.30 -27.47
CA GLU A 292 6.03 8.15 -26.81
C GLU A 292 5.16 6.89 -27.00
N PRO A 293 5.53 5.97 -27.91
CA PRO A 293 4.91 4.65 -27.98
C PRO A 293 5.26 3.85 -26.74
N SER A 294 4.36 3.86 -25.76
CA SER A 294 4.56 3.27 -24.43
C SER A 294 3.75 1.99 -24.22
N ALA A 295 4.04 1.27 -23.14
CA ALA A 295 3.24 0.12 -22.70
C ALA A 295 1.76 0.47 -22.59
N ASP A 296 1.42 1.63 -22.00
CA ASP A 296 0.05 2.09 -21.85
C ASP A 296 -0.61 2.37 -23.21
N ALA A 297 0.12 2.98 -24.17
CA ALA A 297 -0.43 3.22 -25.51
C ALA A 297 -0.83 1.90 -26.20
N TYR A 298 0.00 0.87 -26.14
CA TYR A 298 -0.35 -0.46 -26.64
C TYR A 298 -1.46 -1.14 -25.85
N LEU A 299 -1.55 -0.92 -24.52
CA LEU A 299 -2.66 -1.40 -23.70
C LEU A 299 -4.00 -0.79 -24.15
N TYR A 300 -4.02 0.51 -24.41
CA TYR A 300 -5.23 1.21 -24.89
C TYR A 300 -5.58 0.77 -26.30
N GLY A 301 -4.62 0.73 -27.22
CA GLY A 301 -4.83 0.24 -28.58
C GLY A 301 -5.39 -1.19 -28.61
N GLY A 302 -4.80 -2.09 -27.84
CA GLY A 302 -5.29 -3.45 -27.70
C GLY A 302 -6.71 -3.53 -27.14
N THR A 303 -7.07 -2.65 -26.21
CA THR A 303 -8.43 -2.60 -25.64
C THR A 303 -9.44 -2.08 -26.66
N LEU A 304 -9.10 -1.06 -27.45
CA LEU A 304 -9.93 -0.54 -28.54
C LEU A 304 -10.16 -1.62 -29.61
N LYS A 305 -9.12 -2.33 -30.03
CA LYS A 305 -9.22 -3.46 -30.97
C LYS A 305 -10.10 -4.58 -30.41
N GLN A 306 -9.99 -4.89 -29.12
CA GLN A 306 -10.83 -5.89 -28.46
C GLN A 306 -12.32 -5.46 -28.47
N LYS A 307 -12.62 -4.17 -28.20
CA LYS A 307 -13.98 -3.61 -28.30
C LYS A 307 -14.54 -3.72 -29.73
N ALA A 308 -13.68 -3.47 -30.72
CA ALA A 308 -14.02 -3.59 -32.14
C ALA A 308 -14.12 -5.05 -32.64
N GLY A 309 -13.87 -6.06 -31.80
CA GLY A 309 -13.92 -7.48 -32.17
C GLY A 309 -12.64 -8.00 -32.81
N ASP A 310 -11.61 -7.18 -33.04
CA ASP A 310 -10.31 -7.60 -33.54
C ASP A 310 -9.49 -8.26 -32.41
N THR A 311 -9.81 -9.53 -32.13
CA THR A 311 -9.16 -10.31 -31.09
C THR A 311 -7.66 -10.51 -31.32
N ASN A 312 -7.26 -10.75 -32.58
CA ASN A 312 -5.85 -10.99 -32.91
C ASN A 312 -5.02 -9.71 -32.79
N GLY A 313 -5.50 -8.61 -33.31
CA GLY A 313 -4.86 -7.31 -33.15
C GLY A 313 -4.79 -6.85 -31.68
N ALA A 314 -5.82 -7.15 -30.89
CA ALA A 314 -5.81 -6.89 -29.47
C ALA A 314 -4.71 -7.69 -28.72
N ILE A 315 -4.57 -9.00 -28.99
CA ILE A 315 -3.52 -9.83 -28.39
C ILE A 315 -2.13 -9.36 -28.80
N ALA A 316 -1.94 -8.93 -30.06
CA ALA A 316 -0.67 -8.40 -30.54
C ALA A 316 -0.28 -7.13 -29.78
N ASP A 317 -1.20 -6.17 -29.64
CA ASP A 317 -0.94 -4.93 -28.90
C ASP A 317 -0.71 -5.19 -27.40
N PHE A 318 -1.51 -6.05 -26.75
CA PHE A 318 -1.27 -6.42 -25.36
C PHE A 318 0.06 -7.12 -25.15
N SER A 319 0.50 -7.97 -26.11
CA SER A 319 1.81 -8.61 -26.05
C SER A 319 2.93 -7.57 -26.15
N LYS A 320 2.77 -6.58 -27.01
CA LYS A 320 3.72 -5.47 -27.14
C LYS A 320 3.74 -4.60 -25.86
N SER A 321 2.58 -4.34 -25.28
CA SER A 321 2.49 -3.68 -23.97
C SER A 321 3.25 -4.45 -22.89
N VAL A 322 3.10 -5.78 -22.81
CA VAL A 322 3.84 -6.64 -21.86
C VAL A 322 5.35 -6.58 -22.06
N GLU A 323 5.82 -6.51 -23.33
CA GLU A 323 7.24 -6.39 -23.63
C GLU A 323 7.85 -5.07 -23.11
N LEU A 324 7.12 -3.96 -23.30
CA LEU A 324 7.54 -2.61 -22.91
C LEU A 324 7.32 -2.30 -21.43
N GLU A 325 6.39 -3.00 -20.76
CA GLU A 325 6.06 -2.74 -19.37
C GLU A 325 7.18 -3.18 -18.43
N THR A 326 7.63 -2.27 -17.59
CA THR A 326 8.67 -2.50 -16.58
C THR A 326 8.10 -2.72 -15.18
N ASP A 327 6.88 -2.23 -14.93
CA ASP A 327 6.17 -2.46 -13.68
C ASP A 327 5.55 -3.87 -13.68
N ASN A 328 6.02 -4.70 -12.77
CA ASN A 328 5.56 -6.09 -12.66
C ASN A 328 4.09 -6.22 -12.29
N LEU A 329 3.50 -5.25 -11.56
CA LEU A 329 2.07 -5.26 -11.22
C LEU A 329 1.24 -4.99 -12.48
N LYS A 330 1.59 -3.96 -13.24
CA LYS A 330 0.96 -3.63 -14.53
C LYS A 330 1.13 -4.77 -15.51
N LYS A 331 2.35 -5.30 -15.67
CA LYS A 331 2.66 -6.46 -16.51
C LYS A 331 1.76 -7.65 -16.18
N SER A 332 1.62 -7.98 -14.91
CA SER A 332 0.76 -9.07 -14.43
C SER A 332 -0.71 -8.84 -14.80
N ASN A 333 -1.22 -7.62 -14.67
CA ASN A 333 -2.58 -7.28 -15.02
C ASN A 333 -2.85 -7.41 -16.53
N ILE A 334 -1.91 -6.99 -17.38
CA ILE A 334 -2.01 -7.13 -18.83
C ILE A 334 -2.00 -8.62 -19.23
N LEU A 335 -1.09 -9.43 -18.66
CA LEU A 335 -1.04 -10.88 -18.87
C LEU A 335 -2.34 -11.56 -18.44
N TYR A 336 -2.90 -11.16 -17.29
CA TYR A 336 -4.23 -11.63 -16.86
C TYR A 336 -5.32 -11.26 -17.89
N LYS A 337 -5.30 -10.02 -18.42
CA LYS A 337 -6.24 -9.59 -19.47
C LYS A 337 -6.13 -10.45 -20.72
N ILE A 338 -4.93 -10.74 -21.21
CA ILE A 338 -4.72 -11.65 -22.34
C ILE A 338 -5.32 -13.03 -22.01
N ALA A 339 -5.05 -13.57 -20.81
CA ALA A 339 -5.58 -14.86 -20.39
C ALA A 339 -7.12 -14.90 -20.42
N THR A 340 -7.79 -13.82 -20.01
CA THR A 340 -9.28 -13.74 -20.07
C THR A 340 -9.82 -13.76 -21.50
N ILE A 341 -9.06 -13.27 -22.46
CA ILE A 341 -9.44 -13.29 -23.88
C ILE A 341 -9.24 -14.70 -24.45
N VAL A 342 -8.02 -15.23 -24.33
CA VAL A 342 -7.65 -16.50 -24.98
C VAL A 342 -8.32 -17.73 -24.37
N ARG A 343 -8.81 -17.66 -23.12
CA ARG A 343 -9.47 -18.81 -22.44
C ARG A 343 -10.68 -19.36 -23.19
N LYS A 344 -11.33 -18.51 -24.00
CA LYS A 344 -12.50 -18.93 -24.80
C LYS A 344 -12.11 -19.92 -25.89
N ASN A 345 -10.86 -19.81 -26.40
CA ASN A 345 -10.38 -20.61 -27.52
C ASN A 345 -9.31 -21.64 -27.09
N SER A 346 -8.55 -21.37 -26.03
CA SER A 346 -7.46 -22.24 -25.58
C SER A 346 -7.20 -22.12 -24.08
N LYS A 347 -7.62 -23.15 -23.32
CA LYS A 347 -7.32 -23.28 -21.90
C LYS A 347 -5.80 -23.36 -21.63
N VAL A 348 -5.05 -23.99 -22.52
CA VAL A 348 -3.57 -24.10 -22.44
C VAL A 348 -2.92 -22.73 -22.50
N GLN A 349 -3.30 -21.91 -23.49
CA GLN A 349 -2.77 -20.56 -23.62
C GLN A 349 -3.17 -19.69 -22.43
N ALA A 350 -4.43 -19.78 -21.98
CA ALA A 350 -4.89 -19.04 -20.81
C ALA A 350 -4.07 -19.38 -19.56
N ARG A 351 -3.84 -20.67 -19.29
CA ARG A 351 -2.96 -21.12 -18.18
C ARG A 351 -1.54 -20.53 -18.31
N ASN A 352 -0.96 -20.57 -19.50
CA ASN A 352 0.38 -20.06 -19.72
C ASN A 352 0.47 -18.55 -19.41
N TYR A 353 -0.50 -17.76 -19.85
CA TYR A 353 -0.56 -16.33 -19.52
C TYR A 353 -0.83 -16.09 -18.03
N LEU A 354 -1.69 -16.89 -17.38
CA LEU A 354 -1.93 -16.79 -15.94
C LEU A 354 -0.68 -17.13 -15.13
N ASN A 355 0.06 -18.16 -15.52
CA ASN A 355 1.33 -18.48 -14.86
C ASN A 355 2.38 -17.35 -15.03
N LYS A 356 2.45 -16.74 -16.22
CA LYS A 356 3.29 -15.55 -16.44
C LYS A 356 2.82 -14.36 -15.60
N ALA A 357 1.50 -14.17 -15.47
CA ALA A 357 0.92 -13.14 -14.61
C ALA A 357 1.30 -13.34 -13.13
N ILE A 358 1.17 -14.57 -12.64
CA ILE A 358 1.57 -14.96 -11.29
C ILE A 358 3.07 -14.83 -11.07
N ALA A 359 3.88 -15.18 -12.07
CA ALA A 359 5.34 -14.99 -11.99
C ALA A 359 5.75 -13.52 -11.92
N ALA A 360 5.07 -12.65 -12.67
CA ALA A 360 5.29 -11.20 -12.62
C ALA A 360 4.80 -10.60 -11.29
N ASN A 361 3.63 -11.03 -10.80
CA ASN A 361 3.08 -10.60 -9.51
C ASN A 361 2.44 -11.77 -8.77
N PRO A 362 3.17 -12.43 -7.84
CA PRO A 362 2.62 -13.51 -7.02
C PRO A 362 1.43 -13.12 -6.13
N ALA A 363 1.18 -11.83 -5.92
CA ALA A 363 0.04 -11.32 -5.19
C ALA A 363 -1.22 -11.08 -6.07
N ASN A 364 -1.16 -11.38 -7.37
CA ASN A 364 -2.32 -11.26 -8.26
C ASN A 364 -3.37 -12.36 -7.96
N GLY A 365 -4.21 -12.12 -6.97
CA GLY A 365 -5.26 -13.07 -6.55
C GLY A 365 -6.26 -13.41 -7.66
N ARG A 366 -6.56 -12.44 -8.57
CA ARG A 366 -7.47 -12.68 -9.71
C ARG A 366 -6.93 -13.75 -10.67
N ALA A 367 -5.61 -13.79 -10.88
CA ALA A 367 -4.98 -14.81 -11.70
C ALA A 367 -5.16 -16.22 -11.11
N TYR A 368 -5.04 -16.38 -9.78
CA TYR A 368 -5.31 -17.65 -9.11
C TYR A 368 -6.78 -18.05 -9.17
N ILE A 369 -7.72 -17.10 -8.97
CA ILE A 369 -9.17 -17.40 -9.09
C ILE A 369 -9.50 -17.92 -10.50
N LEU A 370 -9.01 -17.23 -11.54
CA LEU A 370 -9.25 -17.65 -12.91
C LEU A 370 -8.59 -19.00 -13.24
N LEU A 371 -7.37 -19.23 -12.75
CA LEU A 371 -6.67 -20.51 -12.92
C LEU A 371 -7.42 -21.66 -12.23
N ALA A 372 -7.92 -21.43 -11.00
CA ALA A 372 -8.75 -22.39 -10.28
C ALA A 372 -10.04 -22.72 -11.04
N ALA A 373 -10.69 -21.71 -11.63
CA ALA A 373 -11.88 -21.93 -12.45
C ALA A 373 -11.56 -22.75 -13.70
N LEU A 374 -10.47 -22.47 -14.41
CA LEU A 374 -10.05 -23.28 -15.57
C LEU A 374 -9.79 -24.74 -15.19
N TYR A 375 -9.19 -25.00 -14.02
CA TYR A 375 -9.00 -26.36 -13.53
C TYR A 375 -10.35 -27.03 -13.24
N ALA A 376 -11.22 -26.38 -12.49
CA ALA A 376 -12.53 -26.91 -12.15
C ALA A 376 -13.39 -27.23 -13.40
N ASP A 377 -13.36 -26.36 -14.41
CA ASP A 377 -14.07 -26.52 -15.68
C ASP A 377 -13.50 -27.65 -16.55
N SER A 378 -12.35 -28.21 -16.18
CA SER A 378 -11.68 -29.30 -16.91
C SER A 378 -11.64 -30.61 -16.14
N ALA A 379 -12.40 -30.74 -15.06
CA ALA A 379 -12.44 -31.96 -14.26
C ALA A 379 -12.79 -33.21 -15.08
N ASN A 380 -13.68 -33.09 -16.05
CA ASN A 380 -14.06 -34.20 -16.92
C ASN A 380 -13.02 -34.55 -18.01
N GLU A 381 -12.11 -33.62 -18.31
CA GLU A 381 -11.06 -33.75 -19.32
C GLU A 381 -9.76 -34.32 -18.74
N CYS A 382 -9.60 -34.24 -17.42
CA CYS A 382 -8.34 -34.47 -16.73
C CYS A 382 -8.55 -35.47 -15.59
N GLY A 383 -8.33 -36.73 -15.87
CA GLY A 383 -8.45 -37.84 -14.92
C GLY A 383 -8.87 -39.11 -15.63
N GLU A 384 -8.26 -40.21 -15.25
CA GLU A 384 -8.53 -41.51 -15.87
C GLU A 384 -9.81 -42.14 -15.30
N THR A 385 -9.96 -42.09 -14.00
CA THR A 385 -11.12 -42.61 -13.28
C THR A 385 -12.08 -41.50 -12.85
N GLN A 386 -13.28 -41.85 -12.43
CA GLN A 386 -14.24 -40.89 -11.88
C GLN A 386 -13.69 -40.22 -10.59
N PHE A 387 -12.89 -40.98 -9.81
CA PHE A 387 -12.23 -40.44 -8.63
C PHE A 387 -11.19 -39.36 -9.02
N ASP A 388 -10.34 -39.64 -10.02
CA ASP A 388 -9.32 -38.70 -10.50
C ASP A 388 -9.95 -37.44 -11.08
N LYS A 389 -11.03 -37.57 -11.86
CA LYS A 389 -11.79 -36.42 -12.37
C LYS A 389 -12.29 -35.52 -11.23
N ARG A 390 -12.82 -36.11 -10.17
CA ARG A 390 -13.26 -35.36 -9.00
C ARG A 390 -12.09 -34.81 -8.17
N ALA A 391 -10.93 -35.47 -8.16
CA ALA A 391 -9.73 -35.02 -7.48
C ALA A 391 -9.18 -33.69 -8.06
N VAL A 392 -9.51 -33.36 -9.32
CA VAL A 392 -9.22 -32.05 -9.92
C VAL A 392 -9.77 -30.88 -9.07
N TYR A 393 -10.93 -31.09 -8.43
CA TYR A 393 -11.53 -30.05 -7.58
C TYR A 393 -10.68 -29.72 -6.33
N TRP A 394 -9.89 -30.67 -5.81
CA TRP A 394 -8.91 -30.35 -4.76
C TRP A 394 -7.81 -29.42 -5.26
N LEU A 395 -7.32 -29.63 -6.50
CA LEU A 395 -6.33 -28.72 -7.10
C LEU A 395 -6.94 -27.33 -7.32
N ALA A 396 -8.19 -27.26 -7.80
CA ALA A 396 -8.91 -26.00 -7.96
C ALA A 396 -9.13 -25.30 -6.61
N ALA A 397 -9.56 -26.02 -5.56
CA ALA A 397 -9.74 -25.48 -4.21
C ALA A 397 -8.42 -24.94 -3.63
N LYS A 398 -7.32 -25.70 -3.73
CA LYS A 398 -5.99 -25.28 -3.30
C LYS A 398 -5.55 -23.99 -4.00
N THR A 399 -5.80 -23.90 -5.31
CA THR A 399 -5.45 -22.72 -6.13
C THR A 399 -6.31 -21.52 -5.75
N ALA A 400 -7.62 -21.70 -5.54
CA ALA A 400 -8.52 -20.65 -5.09
C ALA A 400 -8.18 -20.15 -3.67
N ALA A 401 -7.83 -21.06 -2.75
CA ALA A 401 -7.41 -20.71 -1.39
C ALA A 401 -6.18 -19.78 -1.41
N ARG A 402 -5.26 -20.02 -2.36
CA ARG A 402 -4.08 -19.15 -2.52
C ARG A 402 -4.48 -17.73 -2.89
N ALA A 403 -5.50 -17.53 -3.72
CA ALA A 403 -5.99 -16.20 -4.08
C ALA A 403 -6.34 -15.34 -2.87
N GLY A 404 -7.11 -15.89 -1.92
CA GLY A 404 -7.51 -15.15 -0.71
C GLY A 404 -6.39 -14.91 0.28
N ARG A 405 -5.28 -15.67 0.21
CA ARG A 405 -4.07 -15.43 1.02
C ARG A 405 -3.19 -14.34 0.44
N VAL A 406 -3.03 -14.32 -0.89
CA VAL A 406 -2.16 -13.34 -1.56
C VAL A 406 -2.84 -11.99 -1.75
N ASP A 407 -4.19 -12.00 -1.85
CA ASP A 407 -5.03 -10.80 -2.03
C ASP A 407 -6.17 -10.82 -1.01
N PRO A 408 -6.02 -10.12 0.12
CA PRO A 408 -7.05 -10.07 1.16
C PRO A 408 -8.41 -9.51 0.67
N SER A 409 -8.42 -8.69 -0.39
CA SER A 409 -9.65 -8.16 -0.96
C SER A 409 -10.52 -9.26 -1.57
N LEU A 410 -9.90 -10.35 -2.03
CA LEU A 410 -10.56 -11.50 -2.62
C LEU A 410 -10.89 -12.63 -1.62
N LYS A 411 -10.58 -12.46 -0.33
CA LYS A 411 -10.78 -13.50 0.70
C LYS A 411 -12.17 -14.12 0.68
N SER A 412 -13.22 -13.29 0.60
CA SER A 412 -14.61 -13.77 0.56
C SER A 412 -14.91 -14.58 -0.71
N ALA A 413 -14.49 -14.07 -1.88
CA ALA A 413 -14.67 -14.74 -3.15
C ALA A 413 -13.90 -16.07 -3.21
N ALA A 414 -12.65 -16.07 -2.74
CA ALA A 414 -11.82 -17.26 -2.66
C ALA A 414 -12.42 -18.33 -1.74
N SER A 415 -12.92 -17.95 -0.56
CA SER A 415 -13.55 -18.90 0.38
C SER A 415 -14.81 -19.53 -0.22
N LYS A 416 -15.64 -18.76 -0.95
CA LYS A 416 -16.81 -19.29 -1.65
C LYS A 416 -16.42 -20.28 -2.74
N ALA A 417 -15.37 -19.96 -3.52
CA ALA A 417 -14.85 -20.84 -4.56
C ALA A 417 -14.31 -22.16 -3.97
N VAL A 418 -13.52 -22.08 -2.89
CA VAL A 418 -13.01 -23.25 -2.15
C VAL A 418 -14.14 -24.15 -1.71
N ALA A 419 -15.13 -23.62 -1.00
CA ALA A 419 -16.29 -24.42 -0.53
C ALA A 419 -17.04 -25.09 -1.68
N SER A 420 -17.23 -24.38 -2.80
CA SER A 420 -17.88 -24.91 -4.01
C SER A 420 -17.09 -26.05 -4.64
N TYR A 421 -15.76 -25.97 -4.67
CA TYR A 421 -14.91 -27.01 -5.26
C TYR A 421 -14.77 -28.20 -4.30
N GLU A 422 -14.59 -27.99 -3.02
CA GLU A 422 -14.53 -29.07 -2.03
C GLU A 422 -15.81 -29.89 -1.98
N ALA A 423 -16.98 -29.29 -2.17
CA ALA A 423 -18.25 -30.00 -2.27
C ALA A 423 -18.35 -30.94 -3.46
N LYS A 424 -17.55 -30.69 -4.52
CA LYS A 424 -17.50 -31.54 -5.74
C LYS A 424 -16.36 -32.58 -5.71
N ALA A 425 -15.37 -32.37 -4.85
CA ALA A 425 -14.22 -33.25 -4.68
C ALA A 425 -14.66 -34.63 -4.09
N PRO A 426 -13.82 -35.68 -4.15
CA PRO A 426 -14.12 -36.93 -3.49
C PRO A 426 -14.36 -36.75 -1.99
N SER A 427 -15.45 -37.37 -1.49
CA SER A 427 -15.79 -37.36 -0.06
C SER A 427 -14.87 -38.27 0.74
N LYS A 428 -14.91 -38.21 2.08
CA LYS A 428 -14.21 -39.16 2.95
C LYS A 428 -14.59 -40.62 2.64
N THR A 429 -15.86 -40.88 2.33
CA THR A 429 -16.33 -42.19 1.93
C THR A 429 -15.72 -42.61 0.60
N ASP A 430 -15.65 -41.73 -0.40
CA ASP A 430 -15.01 -42.04 -1.69
C ASP A 430 -13.51 -42.36 -1.48
N ILE A 431 -12.82 -41.61 -0.63
CA ILE A 431 -11.39 -41.84 -0.29
C ILE A 431 -11.23 -43.22 0.37
N PHE A 432 -12.08 -43.53 1.35
CA PHE A 432 -12.04 -44.83 2.06
C PHE A 432 -12.25 -45.99 1.08
N ASN A 433 -13.31 -45.93 0.25
CA ASN A 433 -13.63 -46.95 -0.71
C ASN A 433 -12.57 -47.17 -1.80
N SER A 434 -11.84 -46.09 -2.15
CA SER A 434 -10.76 -46.18 -3.14
C SER A 434 -9.44 -46.72 -2.57
N GLY A 435 -9.25 -46.69 -1.24
CA GLY A 435 -8.00 -47.05 -0.58
C GLY A 435 -6.82 -46.14 -0.86
N ARG A 436 -7.04 -44.91 -1.39
CA ARG A 436 -6.02 -44.02 -1.96
C ARG A 436 -5.62 -42.88 -1.01
N ALA A 437 -5.99 -42.95 0.28
CA ALA A 437 -5.63 -41.91 1.26
C ALA A 437 -4.11 -41.68 1.28
N GLY A 438 -3.67 -40.43 1.20
CA GLY A 438 -2.25 -40.02 1.15
C GLY A 438 -1.55 -40.22 -0.20
N GLU A 439 -2.21 -40.82 -1.19
CA GLU A 439 -1.64 -41.00 -2.54
C GLU A 439 -1.55 -39.65 -3.28
N THR A 440 -0.54 -39.50 -4.13
CA THR A 440 -0.43 -38.36 -5.03
C THR A 440 -0.98 -38.69 -6.42
N ILE A 441 -2.00 -37.93 -6.83
CA ILE A 441 -2.58 -38.04 -8.17
C ILE A 441 -1.88 -36.98 -9.06
N ASN A 442 -1.26 -37.44 -10.15
CA ASN A 442 -0.68 -36.60 -11.17
C ASN A 442 -1.63 -36.43 -12.35
N PHE A 443 -1.86 -35.18 -12.76
CA PHE A 443 -2.70 -34.90 -13.91
C PHE A 443 -1.85 -34.80 -15.18
N SER A 444 -1.94 -35.80 -16.03
CA SER A 444 -1.19 -35.90 -17.31
C SER A 444 -1.76 -35.04 -18.43
N CYS A 445 -2.93 -34.43 -18.23
CA CYS A 445 -3.57 -33.54 -19.19
C CYS A 445 -2.89 -32.14 -19.27
N TRP A 446 -3.49 -31.24 -20.06
CA TRP A 446 -3.00 -29.86 -20.26
C TRP A 446 -2.79 -29.05 -18.96
N MET A 447 -3.49 -29.39 -17.89
CA MET A 447 -3.33 -28.70 -16.58
C MET A 447 -1.96 -28.98 -15.98
N GLY A 448 -1.47 -30.21 -16.05
CA GLY A 448 -0.31 -30.64 -15.30
C GLY A 448 -0.55 -30.54 -13.79
N GLY A 449 0.52 -30.72 -13.02
CA GLY A 449 0.46 -30.64 -11.56
C GLY A 449 -0.09 -31.90 -10.89
N SER A 450 -0.18 -31.84 -9.58
CA SER A 450 -0.59 -32.97 -8.75
C SER A 450 -1.38 -32.53 -7.53
N VAL A 451 -2.10 -33.46 -6.94
CA VAL A 451 -2.80 -33.27 -5.66
C VAL A 451 -2.60 -34.51 -4.79
N THR A 452 -2.37 -34.28 -3.51
CA THR A 452 -2.35 -35.39 -2.54
C THR A 452 -3.75 -35.61 -2.01
N VAL A 453 -4.21 -36.85 -2.08
CA VAL A 453 -5.50 -37.29 -1.53
C VAL A 453 -5.48 -37.08 -0.02
N PRO A 454 -6.47 -36.42 0.58
CA PRO A 454 -6.51 -36.18 2.02
C PRO A 454 -6.46 -37.47 2.82
N ASN A 455 -5.81 -37.46 3.98
CA ASN A 455 -5.86 -38.56 4.93
C ASN A 455 -7.25 -38.66 5.59
N LEU A 456 -7.61 -39.82 6.07
CA LEU A 456 -8.92 -40.09 6.70
C LEU A 456 -8.99 -39.76 8.20
N ASN A 457 -7.98 -39.04 8.73
CA ASN A 457 -7.92 -38.71 10.16
C ASN A 457 -9.09 -37.83 10.62
#